data_ff2b15b9c0240359bc4f8653d959c565
#
_entry.id   ff2b15b9c0240359bc4f8653d959c565
#
_cell.length_a   1.000
_cell.length_b   1.000
_cell.length_c   1.000
_cell.angle_alpha   90.00
_cell.angle_beta   90.00
_cell.angle_gamma   90.00
#
_symmetry.space_group_name_H-M   'P 1'
#
loop_
_entity.id
_entity.type
_entity.pdbx_description
1 polymer ?
#
loop_
_entity_poly.entity_id
_entity_poly.type
_entity_poly.pdbx_seq_one_letter_code
_entity_poly.pdbx_strand_id
1 'polypeptide(L)'
;MPDPAQGSTPPSTTGLRGKVALITGAAHGQGRASALALAREGVHVAAIDVAKPLDYPGYGMGTSRDLETLAEAVRALGVECLTFAADVRDDAAITAAVATTIERLGKVDILFNNAGICGYGLAHELTEEAWDAMIDINLKGPWIVGRRVIPHMIAQKSGVILNNSSIAGLRGMGRLGHYAASKWGLTGLSKSWAIELAPHGIRVVSLHPTGVNTPMNDGLAELEGATPREIAERSAGNLLPVPWIEPEDVANAVVFLASDQARFITGSEFVIDAGLLTR
;
A
#
# COMPACT_ATOMS: atom_id res chain seq x y z
N MET A 1 -6.73 9.58 51.26
CA MET A 1 -7.47 8.94 50.16
C MET A 1 -6.73 9.26 48.88
N PRO A 2 -6.11 8.32 48.16
CA PRO A 2 -5.54 8.62 46.87
C PRO A 2 -6.65 8.70 45.81
N ASP A 3 -6.46 9.63 44.87
CA ASP A 3 -7.36 10.01 43.79
C ASP A 3 -7.51 8.84 42.76
N PRO A 4 -8.74 8.39 42.42
CA PRO A 4 -8.94 7.27 41.51
C PRO A 4 -9.22 7.75 40.08
N ALA A 5 -8.31 8.48 39.43
CA ALA A 5 -8.51 8.90 38.05
C ALA A 5 -7.19 8.96 37.22
N GLN A 6 -6.39 7.92 37.29
CA GLN A 6 -5.47 7.62 36.17
C GLN A 6 -6.03 6.43 35.41
N GLY A 7 -6.93 6.72 34.48
CA GLY A 7 -7.46 5.74 33.55
C GLY A 7 -6.34 5.22 32.66
N SER A 8 -5.75 4.09 33.04
CA SER A 8 -4.88 3.31 32.16
C SER A 8 -5.73 2.81 30.99
N THR A 9 -5.52 3.37 29.80
CA THR A 9 -6.08 2.81 28.57
C THR A 9 -5.71 1.32 28.56
N PRO A 10 -6.66 0.39 28.36
CA PRO A 10 -6.34 -1.03 28.30
C PRO A 10 -5.27 -1.27 27.22
N PRO A 11 -4.36 -2.22 27.43
CA PRO A 11 -3.32 -2.52 26.44
C PRO A 11 -3.99 -2.85 25.11
N SER A 12 -3.51 -2.23 24.01
CA SER A 12 -3.97 -2.51 22.66
C SER A 12 -3.80 -4.01 22.36
N THR A 13 -4.88 -4.68 22.00
CA THR A 13 -4.85 -6.12 21.66
C THR A 13 -4.11 -6.40 20.35
N THR A 14 -3.79 -5.35 19.59
CA THR A 14 -3.13 -5.43 18.27
C THR A 14 -1.61 -5.46 18.34
N GLY A 15 -1.00 -4.96 19.42
CA GLY A 15 0.47 -4.82 19.53
C GLY A 15 1.05 -3.73 18.63
N LEU A 16 0.24 -2.84 18.08
CA LEU A 16 0.65 -1.83 17.08
C LEU A 16 1.11 -0.50 17.69
N ARG A 17 0.66 -0.14 18.89
CA ARG A 17 0.98 1.14 19.52
C ARG A 17 2.49 1.39 19.61
N GLY A 18 2.94 2.56 19.14
CA GLY A 18 4.35 2.97 19.15
C GLY A 18 5.18 2.31 18.04
N LYS A 19 4.58 1.53 17.13
CA LYS A 19 5.23 1.07 15.90
C LYS A 19 5.32 2.22 14.89
N VAL A 20 6.17 2.04 13.88
CA VAL A 20 6.38 3.00 12.79
C VAL A 20 6.06 2.31 11.47
N ALA A 21 5.16 2.90 10.69
CA ALA A 21 4.81 2.45 9.35
C ALA A 21 5.37 3.41 8.29
N LEU A 22 6.05 2.85 7.30
CA LEU A 22 6.41 3.54 6.06
C LEU A 22 5.44 3.09 4.97
N ILE A 23 4.74 4.07 4.37
CA ILE A 23 3.65 3.82 3.42
C ILE A 23 3.94 4.58 2.13
N THR A 24 3.95 3.90 0.99
CA THR A 24 4.09 4.52 -0.33
C THR A 24 2.72 4.71 -1.00
N GLY A 25 2.57 5.75 -1.84
CA GLY A 25 1.28 6.13 -2.41
C GLY A 25 0.28 6.56 -1.34
N ALA A 26 0.76 7.33 -0.35
CA ALA A 26 0.03 7.62 0.88
C ALA A 26 -0.91 8.83 0.78
N ALA A 27 -0.82 9.64 -0.27
CA ALA A 27 -1.58 10.89 -0.38
C ALA A 27 -3.10 10.67 -0.48
N HIS A 28 -3.54 9.57 -1.11
CA HIS A 28 -4.97 9.28 -1.32
C HIS A 28 -5.27 7.78 -1.35
N GLY A 29 -6.55 7.42 -1.56
CA GLY A 29 -7.01 6.04 -1.73
C GLY A 29 -6.59 5.10 -0.59
N GLN A 30 -6.17 3.89 -0.96
CA GLN A 30 -5.83 2.82 -0.02
C GLN A 30 -4.66 3.18 0.91
N GLY A 31 -3.65 3.90 0.40
CA GLY A 31 -2.50 4.34 1.20
C GLY A 31 -2.91 5.31 2.30
N ARG A 32 -3.74 6.31 1.97
CA ARG A 32 -4.28 7.28 2.94
C ARG A 32 -5.15 6.61 3.99
N ALA A 33 -6.09 5.76 3.56
CA ALA A 33 -6.97 5.03 4.47
C ALA A 33 -6.16 4.15 5.44
N SER A 34 -5.14 3.44 4.93
CA SER A 34 -4.25 2.61 5.75
C SER A 34 -3.42 3.43 6.74
N ALA A 35 -2.90 4.58 6.32
CA ALA A 35 -2.16 5.49 7.19
C ALA A 35 -3.03 5.96 8.38
N LEU A 36 -4.26 6.37 8.10
CA LEU A 36 -5.21 6.80 9.13
C LEU A 36 -5.66 5.64 10.03
N ALA A 37 -5.88 4.45 9.47
CA ALA A 37 -6.26 3.27 10.26
C ALA A 37 -5.14 2.83 11.21
N LEU A 38 -3.90 2.77 10.74
CA LEU A 38 -2.73 2.49 11.56
C LEU A 38 -2.50 3.58 12.63
N ALA A 39 -2.69 4.85 12.30
CA ALA A 39 -2.57 5.96 13.23
C ALA A 39 -3.58 5.87 14.39
N ARG A 40 -4.82 5.41 14.13
CA ARG A 40 -5.83 5.14 15.18
C ARG A 40 -5.39 4.05 16.16
N GLU A 41 -4.56 3.10 15.71
CA GLU A 41 -3.94 2.06 16.55
C GLU A 41 -2.68 2.57 17.28
N GLY A 42 -2.30 3.84 17.12
CA GLY A 42 -1.15 4.45 17.76
C GLY A 42 0.18 4.23 17.02
N VAL A 43 0.13 3.96 15.71
CA VAL A 43 1.31 3.81 14.84
C VAL A 43 1.74 5.17 14.31
N HIS A 44 3.04 5.47 14.39
CA HIS A 44 3.63 6.63 13.73
C HIS A 44 3.76 6.37 12.22
N VAL A 45 3.60 7.40 11.40
CA VAL A 45 3.53 7.25 9.95
C VAL A 45 4.65 8.03 9.25
N ALA A 46 5.33 7.37 8.32
CA ALA A 46 6.17 7.97 7.29
C ALA A 46 5.46 7.79 5.95
N ALA A 47 4.89 8.85 5.43
CA ALA A 47 4.05 8.87 4.23
C ALA A 47 4.88 9.34 3.02
N ILE A 48 5.02 8.48 2.01
CA ILE A 48 5.70 8.79 0.75
C ILE A 48 4.67 8.84 -0.36
N ASP A 49 4.73 9.88 -1.19
CA ASP A 49 3.95 9.96 -2.43
C ASP A 49 4.73 10.75 -3.47
N VAL A 50 4.48 10.48 -4.77
CA VAL A 50 5.15 11.22 -5.83
C VAL A 50 4.75 12.70 -5.84
N ALA A 51 3.54 13.00 -5.40
CA ALA A 51 2.97 14.34 -5.18
C ALA A 51 3.10 15.28 -6.40
N LYS A 52 3.12 14.71 -7.59
CA LYS A 52 3.19 15.44 -8.88
C LYS A 52 2.54 14.60 -9.98
N PRO A 53 2.08 15.24 -11.09
CA PRO A 53 1.60 14.50 -12.26
C PRO A 53 2.68 13.55 -12.82
N LEU A 54 2.22 12.47 -13.44
CA LEU A 54 3.02 11.53 -14.20
C LEU A 54 2.58 11.56 -15.67
N ASP A 55 3.53 11.39 -16.59
CA ASP A 55 3.23 11.36 -18.04
C ASP A 55 2.33 10.16 -18.40
N TYR A 56 2.51 9.05 -17.73
CA TYR A 56 1.66 7.86 -17.81
C TYR A 56 1.20 7.45 -16.42
N PRO A 57 -0.07 7.13 -16.23
CA PRO A 57 -1.14 6.83 -17.21
C PRO A 57 -1.99 8.04 -17.64
N GLY A 58 -1.63 9.28 -17.26
CA GLY A 58 -2.27 10.50 -17.73
C GLY A 58 -3.49 10.97 -16.91
N TYR A 59 -3.80 10.33 -15.78
CA TYR A 59 -4.78 10.81 -14.81
C TYR A 59 -4.12 11.45 -13.59
N GLY A 60 -4.91 12.15 -12.76
CA GLY A 60 -4.41 12.88 -11.60
C GLY A 60 -3.79 11.99 -10.54
N MET A 61 -2.63 12.40 -10.05
CA MET A 61 -1.94 11.78 -8.90
C MET A 61 -2.23 12.57 -7.62
N GLY A 62 -1.79 12.03 -6.48
CA GLY A 62 -1.76 12.76 -5.22
C GLY A 62 -0.92 14.03 -5.32
N THR A 63 -1.25 15.01 -4.50
CA THR A 63 -0.58 16.31 -4.46
C THR A 63 0.17 16.52 -3.13
N SER A 64 1.06 17.50 -3.08
CA SER A 64 1.69 17.91 -1.82
C SER A 64 0.65 18.36 -0.78
N ARG A 65 -0.46 18.97 -1.22
CA ARG A 65 -1.55 19.34 -0.31
C ARG A 65 -2.25 18.11 0.29
N ASP A 66 -2.40 17.03 -0.47
CA ASP A 66 -2.96 15.78 0.05
C ASP A 66 -2.06 15.16 1.11
N LEU A 67 -0.74 15.17 0.92
CA LEU A 67 0.23 14.75 1.94
C LEU A 67 0.16 15.63 3.20
N GLU A 68 0.06 16.94 3.05
CA GLU A 68 -0.09 17.87 4.19
C GLU A 68 -1.37 17.57 4.98
N THR A 69 -2.51 17.43 4.30
CA THR A 69 -3.79 17.10 4.97
C THR A 69 -3.79 15.72 5.61
N LEU A 70 -3.09 14.75 5.04
CA LEU A 70 -2.86 13.46 5.70
C LEU A 70 -2.07 13.63 6.98
N ALA A 71 -0.97 14.40 6.94
CA ALA A 71 -0.12 14.63 8.11
C ALA A 71 -0.87 15.34 9.25
N GLU A 72 -1.67 16.35 8.90
CA GLU A 72 -2.56 17.03 9.86
C GLU A 72 -3.52 16.02 10.52
N ALA A 73 -4.20 15.19 9.73
CA ALA A 73 -5.15 14.20 10.21
C ALA A 73 -4.49 13.11 11.09
N VAL A 74 -3.30 12.63 10.71
CA VAL A 74 -2.54 11.64 11.50
C VAL A 74 -2.09 12.23 12.84
N ARG A 75 -1.55 13.45 12.83
CA ARG A 75 -1.12 14.13 14.07
C ARG A 75 -2.28 14.43 15.01
N ALA A 76 -3.47 14.72 14.48
CA ALA A 76 -4.68 14.91 15.28
C ALA A 76 -5.08 13.63 16.05
N LEU A 77 -4.61 12.45 15.62
CA LEU A 77 -4.77 11.16 16.33
C LEU A 77 -3.70 10.93 17.42
N GLY A 78 -2.80 11.90 17.65
CA GLY A 78 -1.81 11.85 18.73
C GLY A 78 -0.54 11.06 18.38
N VAL A 79 -0.24 10.85 17.12
CA VAL A 79 0.97 10.17 16.63
C VAL A 79 1.76 11.05 15.67
N GLU A 80 3.06 10.74 15.49
CA GLU A 80 3.91 11.46 14.56
C GLU A 80 3.59 11.11 13.11
N CYS A 81 3.72 12.10 12.20
CA CYS A 81 3.66 11.91 10.77
C CYS A 81 4.77 12.69 10.07
N LEU A 82 5.61 11.96 9.33
CA LEU A 82 6.56 12.52 8.38
C LEU A 82 6.00 12.36 6.96
N THR A 83 6.23 13.36 6.10
CA THR A 83 5.78 13.31 4.70
C THR A 83 6.96 13.53 3.77
N PHE A 84 6.99 12.79 2.66
CA PHE A 84 8.04 12.87 1.66
C PHE A 84 7.41 12.90 0.27
N ALA A 85 7.62 13.99 -0.46
CA ALA A 85 7.30 14.07 -1.89
C ALA A 85 8.43 13.37 -2.67
N ALA A 86 8.28 12.08 -2.94
CA ALA A 86 9.30 11.25 -3.56
C ALA A 86 8.67 10.20 -4.50
N ASP A 87 9.30 10.02 -5.66
CA ASP A 87 8.97 8.96 -6.59
C ASP A 87 9.62 7.64 -6.14
N VAL A 88 8.87 6.54 -6.10
CA VAL A 88 9.39 5.23 -5.71
C VAL A 88 10.47 4.70 -6.66
N ARG A 89 10.61 5.28 -7.86
CA ARG A 89 11.67 4.98 -8.83
C ARG A 89 12.98 5.69 -8.51
N ASP A 90 12.95 6.74 -7.70
CA ASP A 90 14.15 7.52 -7.30
C ASP A 90 14.79 6.91 -6.06
N ASP A 91 15.81 6.08 -6.29
CA ASP A 91 16.54 5.40 -5.22
C ASP A 91 17.21 6.36 -4.22
N ALA A 92 17.67 7.53 -4.66
CA ALA A 92 18.30 8.51 -3.79
C ALA A 92 17.26 9.19 -2.88
N ALA A 93 16.11 9.58 -3.43
CA ALA A 93 15.01 10.16 -2.66
C ALA A 93 14.44 9.15 -1.65
N ILE A 94 14.26 7.88 -2.05
CA ILE A 94 13.80 6.80 -1.15
C ILE A 94 14.84 6.54 -0.05
N THR A 95 16.13 6.53 -0.38
CA THR A 95 17.20 6.39 0.62
C THR A 95 17.13 7.50 1.67
N ALA A 96 16.98 8.75 1.25
CA ALA A 96 16.84 9.90 2.14
C ALA A 96 15.59 9.82 3.01
N ALA A 97 14.44 9.43 2.44
CA ALA A 97 13.19 9.28 3.17
C ALA A 97 13.28 8.19 4.26
N VAL A 98 13.86 7.02 3.94
CA VAL A 98 14.08 5.94 4.91
C VAL A 98 15.05 6.37 6.01
N ALA A 99 16.19 6.99 5.66
CA ALA A 99 17.18 7.47 6.63
C ALA A 99 16.55 8.50 7.59
N THR A 100 15.82 9.50 7.07
CA THR A 100 15.11 10.49 7.89
C THR A 100 14.05 9.86 8.78
N THR A 101 13.34 8.84 8.27
CA THR A 101 12.34 8.12 9.08
C THR A 101 13.00 7.44 10.28
N ILE A 102 14.13 6.76 10.06
CA ILE A 102 14.86 6.08 11.14
C ILE A 102 15.48 7.09 12.12
N GLU A 103 16.06 8.18 11.60
CA GLU A 103 16.61 9.25 12.44
C GLU A 103 15.55 9.88 13.34
N ARG A 104 14.36 10.18 12.81
CA ARG A 104 13.30 10.90 13.50
C ARG A 104 12.38 10.02 14.34
N LEU A 105 12.07 8.81 13.88
CA LEU A 105 11.12 7.89 14.50
C LEU A 105 11.80 6.62 15.07
N GLY A 106 13.11 6.47 14.89
CA GLY A 106 13.95 5.43 15.49
C GLY A 106 13.94 4.09 14.76
N LYS A 107 12.95 3.79 13.92
CA LYS A 107 12.76 2.47 13.30
C LYS A 107 11.76 2.50 12.14
N VAL A 108 11.64 1.35 11.44
CA VAL A 108 10.51 1.02 10.58
C VAL A 108 10.05 -0.40 10.94
N ASP A 109 8.86 -0.53 11.49
CA ASP A 109 8.26 -1.83 11.87
C ASP A 109 7.39 -2.39 10.75
N ILE A 110 6.73 -1.51 9.98
CA ILE A 110 5.76 -1.86 8.95
C ILE A 110 6.15 -1.14 7.67
N LEU A 111 6.31 -1.89 6.58
CA LEU A 111 6.42 -1.34 5.24
C LEU A 111 5.14 -1.70 4.47
N PHE A 112 4.38 -0.71 4.02
CA PHE A 112 3.28 -0.89 3.10
C PHE A 112 3.64 -0.34 1.73
N ASN A 113 4.09 -1.20 0.83
CA ASN A 113 4.32 -0.91 -0.58
C ASN A 113 2.97 -0.83 -1.30
N ASN A 114 2.42 0.37 -1.38
CA ASN A 114 1.10 0.60 -1.95
C ASN A 114 1.13 1.49 -3.21
N ALA A 115 2.17 2.30 -3.40
CA ALA A 115 2.31 3.10 -4.61
C ALA A 115 2.16 2.24 -5.87
N GLY A 116 1.33 2.70 -6.79
CA GLY A 116 1.09 1.98 -8.03
C GLY A 116 0.21 2.78 -8.98
N ILE A 117 0.31 2.44 -10.24
CA ILE A 117 -0.51 2.96 -11.34
C ILE A 117 -1.24 1.83 -12.03
N CYS A 118 -2.28 2.18 -12.79
CA CYS A 118 -3.00 1.29 -13.67
C CYS A 118 -3.33 2.03 -14.96
N GLY A 119 -3.41 1.33 -16.08
CA GLY A 119 -3.77 1.90 -17.37
C GLY A 119 -4.18 0.80 -18.35
N TYR A 120 -4.96 1.15 -19.34
CA TYR A 120 -5.44 0.21 -20.35
C TYR A 120 -4.57 0.23 -21.61
N GLY A 121 -4.40 -0.92 -22.26
CA GLY A 121 -3.80 -1.04 -23.57
C GLY A 121 -3.95 -2.45 -24.15
N LEU A 122 -4.22 -2.56 -25.45
CA LEU A 122 -4.19 -3.84 -26.14
C LEU A 122 -2.73 -4.35 -26.24
N ALA A 123 -2.53 -5.64 -26.17
CA ALA A 123 -1.19 -6.24 -26.08
C ALA A 123 -0.23 -5.81 -27.20
N HIS A 124 -0.76 -5.56 -28.41
CA HIS A 124 0.02 -5.15 -29.58
C HIS A 124 0.07 -3.63 -29.81
N GLU A 125 -0.60 -2.84 -28.97
CA GLU A 125 -0.65 -1.37 -29.02
C GLU A 125 0.04 -0.69 -27.82
N LEU A 126 0.39 -1.47 -26.79
CA LEU A 126 1.13 -0.95 -25.65
C LEU A 126 2.50 -0.42 -26.11
N THR A 127 2.80 0.82 -25.75
CA THR A 127 4.12 1.40 -25.99
C THR A 127 5.13 0.92 -24.96
N GLU A 128 6.43 0.99 -25.28
CA GLU A 128 7.50 0.67 -24.33
C GLU A 128 7.46 1.60 -23.12
N GLU A 129 7.14 2.89 -23.30
CA GLU A 129 7.05 3.87 -22.22
C GLU A 129 5.94 3.51 -21.23
N ALA A 130 4.76 3.07 -21.72
CA ALA A 130 3.66 2.63 -20.87
C ALA A 130 4.01 1.35 -20.10
N TRP A 131 4.67 0.40 -20.78
CA TRP A 131 5.17 -0.83 -20.19
C TRP A 131 6.20 -0.54 -19.11
N ASP A 132 7.22 0.25 -19.42
CA ASP A 132 8.32 0.58 -18.50
C ASP A 132 7.82 1.34 -17.27
N ALA A 133 6.96 2.35 -17.48
CA ALA A 133 6.37 3.08 -16.37
C ALA A 133 5.59 2.17 -15.40
N MET A 134 4.81 1.21 -15.95
CA MET A 134 4.04 0.25 -15.17
C MET A 134 4.95 -0.67 -14.35
N ILE A 135 5.97 -1.24 -14.97
CA ILE A 135 6.92 -2.15 -14.30
C ILE A 135 7.79 -1.40 -13.30
N ASP A 136 8.29 -0.24 -13.68
CA ASP A 136 9.17 0.56 -12.81
C ASP A 136 8.44 1.04 -11.55
N ILE A 137 7.17 1.45 -11.65
CA ILE A 137 6.41 1.92 -10.48
C ILE A 137 5.89 0.73 -9.67
N ASN A 138 5.19 -0.22 -10.31
CA ASN A 138 4.42 -1.24 -9.58
C ASN A 138 5.26 -2.42 -9.08
N LEU A 139 6.42 -2.68 -9.67
CA LEU A 139 7.28 -3.82 -9.33
C LEU A 139 8.66 -3.39 -8.85
N LYS A 140 9.39 -2.62 -9.64
CA LYS A 140 10.72 -2.16 -9.28
C LYS A 140 10.69 -1.15 -8.12
N GLY A 141 9.68 -0.27 -8.05
CA GLY A 141 9.48 0.65 -6.94
C GLY A 141 9.41 -0.04 -5.58
N PRO A 142 8.50 -1.01 -5.36
CA PRO A 142 8.50 -1.83 -4.15
C PRO A 142 9.84 -2.49 -3.82
N TRP A 143 10.58 -2.96 -4.83
CA TRP A 143 11.91 -3.52 -4.64
C TRP A 143 12.91 -2.44 -4.18
N ILE A 144 12.90 -1.23 -4.79
CA ILE A 144 13.77 -0.11 -4.37
C ILE A 144 13.49 0.25 -2.91
N VAL A 145 12.22 0.42 -2.53
CA VAL A 145 11.84 0.76 -1.16
C VAL A 145 12.23 -0.36 -0.20
N GLY A 146 11.87 -1.61 -0.54
CA GLY A 146 12.17 -2.78 0.28
C GLY A 146 13.66 -2.94 0.55
N ARG A 147 14.52 -2.84 -0.47
CA ARG A 147 15.98 -2.97 -0.29
C ARG A 147 16.58 -1.91 0.65
N ARG A 148 15.91 -0.76 0.86
CA ARG A 148 16.34 0.28 1.80
C ARG A 148 15.82 0.03 3.21
N VAL A 149 14.64 -0.55 3.36
CA VAL A 149 14.01 -0.85 4.66
C VAL A 149 14.49 -2.17 5.25
N ILE A 150 14.62 -3.22 4.45
CA ILE A 150 14.95 -4.59 4.88
C ILE A 150 16.20 -4.68 5.77
N PRO A 151 17.34 -4.03 5.46
CA PRO A 151 18.52 -4.08 6.33
C PRO A 151 18.25 -3.65 7.77
N HIS A 152 17.39 -2.64 7.95
CA HIS A 152 17.00 -2.14 9.27
C HIS A 152 16.09 -3.13 10.00
N MET A 153 15.12 -3.72 9.30
CA MET A 153 14.26 -4.77 9.86
C MET A 153 15.06 -6.02 10.25
N ILE A 154 16.09 -6.41 9.47
CA ILE A 154 17.00 -7.51 9.80
C ILE A 154 17.77 -7.20 11.09
N ALA A 155 18.29 -5.99 11.23
CA ALA A 155 18.99 -5.55 12.46
C ALA A 155 18.05 -5.53 13.67
N GLN A 156 16.78 -5.15 13.47
CA GLN A 156 15.72 -5.18 14.49
C GLN A 156 15.26 -6.60 14.84
N LYS A 157 15.51 -7.60 13.98
CA LYS A 157 14.96 -8.96 14.05
C LYS A 157 13.43 -8.98 14.11
N SER A 158 12.80 -8.04 13.47
CA SER A 158 11.35 -7.87 13.47
C SER A 158 10.94 -6.95 12.33
N GLY A 159 9.79 -7.22 11.73
CA GLY A 159 9.19 -6.36 10.70
C GLY A 159 8.02 -7.03 10.00
N VAL A 160 7.23 -6.20 9.34
CA VAL A 160 6.15 -6.65 8.44
C VAL A 160 6.22 -5.88 7.15
N ILE A 161 6.28 -6.59 6.02
CA ILE A 161 6.22 -6.03 4.68
C ILE A 161 4.90 -6.45 4.05
N LEU A 162 4.09 -5.48 3.69
CA LEU A 162 2.82 -5.66 3.00
C LEU A 162 2.96 -5.09 1.59
N ASN A 163 2.82 -5.94 0.59
CA ASN A 163 2.92 -5.55 -0.82
C ASN A 163 1.51 -5.52 -1.43
N ASN A 164 1.05 -4.34 -1.82
CA ASN A 164 -0.27 -4.16 -2.40
C ASN A 164 -0.28 -4.63 -3.87
N SER A 165 -0.53 -5.92 -4.07
CA SER A 165 -0.73 -6.50 -5.38
C SER A 165 -2.13 -6.16 -5.92
N SER A 166 -2.87 -7.14 -6.38
CA SER A 166 -4.22 -7.03 -6.95
C SER A 166 -4.76 -8.43 -7.23
N ILE A 167 -6.06 -8.58 -7.48
CA ILE A 167 -6.60 -9.76 -8.17
C ILE A 167 -5.90 -10.00 -9.52
N ALA A 168 -5.41 -8.94 -10.19
CA ALA A 168 -4.60 -9.03 -11.40
C ALA A 168 -3.22 -9.70 -11.18
N GLY A 169 -2.78 -9.88 -9.95
CA GLY A 169 -1.62 -10.69 -9.58
C GLY A 169 -1.94 -12.17 -9.38
N LEU A 170 -3.20 -12.60 -9.60
CA LEU A 170 -3.68 -13.97 -9.47
C LEU A 170 -4.49 -14.43 -10.69
N ARG A 171 -4.90 -13.52 -11.57
CA ARG A 171 -5.62 -13.82 -12.81
C ARG A 171 -5.23 -12.86 -13.93
N GLY A 172 -5.41 -13.28 -15.16
CA GLY A 172 -5.31 -12.41 -16.32
C GLY A 172 -6.52 -11.48 -16.43
N MET A 173 -6.29 -10.28 -16.98
CA MET A 173 -7.34 -9.29 -17.25
C MET A 173 -7.10 -8.68 -18.63
N GLY A 174 -8.11 -8.69 -19.49
CA GLY A 174 -8.03 -8.09 -20.84
C GLY A 174 -7.64 -6.61 -20.78
N ARG A 175 -6.79 -6.16 -21.70
CA ARG A 175 -6.28 -4.79 -21.79
C ARG A 175 -5.39 -4.34 -20.61
N LEU A 176 -5.07 -5.22 -19.67
CA LEU A 176 -4.27 -4.94 -18.47
C LEU A 176 -2.99 -5.80 -18.42
N GLY A 177 -2.44 -6.21 -19.56
CA GLY A 177 -1.32 -7.14 -19.63
C GLY A 177 -0.09 -6.69 -18.84
N HIS A 178 0.35 -5.44 -19.00
CA HIS A 178 1.49 -4.85 -18.29
C HIS A 178 1.18 -4.68 -16.76
N TYR A 179 -0.05 -4.29 -16.41
CA TYR A 179 -0.48 -4.20 -15.03
C TYR A 179 -0.46 -5.59 -14.37
N ALA A 180 -1.08 -6.59 -15.01
CA ALA A 180 -1.07 -7.97 -14.52
C ALA A 180 0.37 -8.49 -14.37
N ALA A 181 1.24 -8.29 -15.36
CA ALA A 181 2.65 -8.68 -15.28
C ALA A 181 3.34 -8.07 -14.07
N SER A 182 3.12 -6.76 -13.79
CA SER A 182 3.68 -6.09 -12.63
C SER A 182 3.18 -6.68 -11.31
N LYS A 183 1.88 -6.99 -11.21
CA LYS A 183 1.25 -7.51 -9.99
C LYS A 183 1.57 -9.00 -9.75
N TRP A 184 1.67 -9.82 -10.79
CA TRP A 184 2.21 -11.18 -10.69
C TRP A 184 3.69 -11.17 -10.24
N GLY A 185 4.50 -10.27 -10.82
CA GLY A 185 5.89 -10.07 -10.40
C GLY A 185 5.99 -9.70 -8.92
N LEU A 186 5.13 -8.80 -8.45
CA LEU A 186 5.09 -8.38 -7.04
C LEU A 186 4.65 -9.52 -6.11
N THR A 187 3.72 -10.37 -6.53
CA THR A 187 3.31 -11.57 -5.80
C THR A 187 4.49 -12.54 -5.68
N GLY A 188 5.21 -12.80 -6.78
CA GLY A 188 6.41 -13.64 -6.77
C GLY A 188 7.54 -13.08 -5.89
N LEU A 189 7.79 -11.77 -5.98
CA LEU A 189 8.75 -11.06 -5.12
C LEU A 189 8.39 -11.21 -3.63
N SER A 190 7.10 -11.09 -3.30
CA SER A 190 6.63 -11.23 -1.91
C SER A 190 6.91 -12.61 -1.34
N LYS A 191 6.72 -13.68 -2.13
CA LYS A 191 7.01 -15.05 -1.72
C LYS A 191 8.51 -15.28 -1.51
N SER A 192 9.34 -14.77 -2.42
CA SER A 192 10.81 -14.85 -2.30
C SER A 192 11.29 -14.16 -1.04
N TRP A 193 10.82 -12.93 -0.80
CA TRP A 193 11.17 -12.18 0.41
C TRP A 193 10.65 -12.85 1.69
N ALA A 194 9.49 -13.49 1.65
CA ALA A 194 8.98 -14.22 2.81
C ALA A 194 9.94 -15.37 3.22
N ILE A 195 10.50 -16.08 2.24
CA ILE A 195 11.48 -17.16 2.48
C ILE A 195 12.80 -16.60 3.02
N GLU A 196 13.33 -15.55 2.37
CA GLU A 196 14.61 -14.95 2.72
C GLU A 196 14.59 -14.30 4.10
N LEU A 197 13.46 -13.66 4.47
CA LEU A 197 13.37 -12.80 5.64
C LEU A 197 12.79 -13.50 6.89
N ALA A 198 12.17 -14.67 6.73
CA ALA A 198 11.61 -15.44 7.84
C ALA A 198 12.65 -15.75 8.94
N PRO A 199 13.91 -16.11 8.63
CA PRO A 199 14.94 -16.34 9.67
C PRO A 199 15.26 -15.10 10.51
N HIS A 200 14.88 -13.92 10.04
CA HIS A 200 15.06 -12.64 10.73
C HIS A 200 13.81 -12.15 11.48
N GLY A 201 12.76 -12.99 11.57
CA GLY A 201 11.51 -12.62 12.23
C GLY A 201 10.67 -11.60 11.45
N ILE A 202 10.88 -11.48 10.14
CA ILE A 202 10.18 -10.55 9.26
C ILE A 202 9.13 -11.31 8.46
N ARG A 203 7.89 -10.81 8.45
CA ARG A 203 6.79 -11.36 7.66
C ARG A 203 6.60 -10.56 6.37
N VAL A 204 6.25 -11.26 5.30
CA VAL A 204 5.93 -10.63 4.02
C VAL A 204 4.62 -11.22 3.50
N VAL A 205 3.67 -10.35 3.16
CA VAL A 205 2.35 -10.75 2.65
C VAL A 205 2.01 -9.89 1.44
N SER A 206 1.45 -10.49 0.41
CA SER A 206 0.85 -9.76 -0.71
C SER A 206 -0.66 -9.63 -0.51
N LEU A 207 -1.20 -8.40 -0.70
CA LEU A 207 -2.62 -8.12 -0.66
C LEU A 207 -3.18 -8.13 -2.08
N HIS A 208 -4.37 -8.69 -2.24
CA HIS A 208 -5.01 -8.85 -3.55
C HIS A 208 -6.43 -8.29 -3.54
N PRO A 209 -6.58 -6.96 -3.50
CA PRO A 209 -7.91 -6.34 -3.58
C PRO A 209 -8.49 -6.47 -4.99
N THR A 210 -9.82 -6.52 -5.05
CA THR A 210 -10.63 -6.27 -6.26
C THR A 210 -10.63 -4.78 -6.61
N GLY A 211 -11.56 -4.31 -7.43
CA GLY A 211 -11.76 -2.88 -7.66
C GLY A 211 -12.04 -2.14 -6.35
N VAL A 212 -11.30 -1.08 -6.09
CA VAL A 212 -11.42 -0.24 -4.88
C VAL A 212 -11.83 1.16 -5.30
N ASN A 213 -12.80 1.73 -4.62
CA ASN A 213 -13.29 3.10 -4.86
C ASN A 213 -12.21 4.14 -4.53
N THR A 214 -11.41 4.52 -5.52
CA THR A 214 -10.24 5.39 -5.36
C THR A 214 -10.09 6.33 -6.55
N PRO A 215 -9.36 7.45 -6.42
CA PRO A 215 -9.06 8.35 -7.53
C PRO A 215 -8.38 7.66 -8.74
N MET A 216 -7.68 6.54 -8.54
CA MET A 216 -7.16 5.73 -9.64
C MET A 216 -8.29 5.21 -10.53
N ASN A 217 -9.37 4.70 -9.95
CA ASN A 217 -10.52 4.19 -10.71
C ASN A 217 -11.34 5.32 -11.33
N ASP A 218 -11.40 6.50 -10.69
CA ASP A 218 -11.99 7.70 -11.28
C ASP A 218 -11.20 8.12 -12.52
N GLY A 219 -9.87 8.15 -12.44
CA GLY A 219 -9.01 8.46 -13.56
C GLY A 219 -9.09 7.45 -14.71
N LEU A 220 -9.20 6.16 -14.40
CA LEU A 220 -9.43 5.11 -15.41
C LEU A 220 -10.78 5.29 -16.11
N ALA A 221 -11.81 5.69 -15.37
CA ALA A 221 -13.12 5.98 -15.95
C ALA A 221 -13.07 7.20 -16.90
N GLU A 222 -12.35 8.25 -16.51
CA GLU A 222 -12.14 9.44 -17.35
C GLU A 222 -11.42 9.07 -18.66
N LEU A 223 -10.37 8.24 -18.61
CA LEU A 223 -9.65 7.74 -19.80
C LEU A 223 -10.54 6.93 -20.75
N GLU A 224 -11.56 6.24 -20.23
CA GLU A 224 -12.55 5.48 -21.00
C GLU A 224 -13.76 6.32 -21.47
N GLY A 225 -13.81 7.60 -21.12
CA GLY A 225 -14.98 8.45 -21.37
C GLY A 225 -16.24 7.95 -20.66
N ALA A 226 -16.09 7.34 -19.49
CA ALA A 226 -17.14 6.73 -18.70
C ALA A 226 -17.17 7.33 -17.28
N THR A 227 -18.25 7.09 -16.56
CA THR A 227 -18.31 7.39 -15.13
C THR A 227 -17.68 6.29 -14.30
N PRO A 228 -17.16 6.59 -13.09
CA PRO A 228 -16.66 5.56 -12.17
C PRO A 228 -17.66 4.43 -11.90
N ARG A 229 -18.96 4.78 -11.81
CA ARG A 229 -20.03 3.80 -11.60
C ARG A 229 -20.19 2.85 -12.81
N GLU A 230 -20.14 3.35 -14.03
CA GLU A 230 -20.22 2.52 -15.23
C GLU A 230 -19.03 1.56 -15.33
N ILE A 231 -17.82 2.02 -14.98
CA ILE A 231 -16.64 1.14 -14.92
C ILE A 231 -16.80 0.09 -13.82
N ALA A 232 -17.28 0.47 -12.64
CA ALA A 232 -17.55 -0.45 -11.55
C ALA A 232 -18.55 -1.55 -11.96
N GLU A 233 -19.67 -1.16 -12.58
CA GLU A 233 -20.71 -2.08 -13.06
C GLU A 233 -20.19 -3.00 -14.18
N ARG A 234 -19.38 -2.48 -15.13
CA ARG A 234 -18.76 -3.28 -16.20
C ARG A 234 -17.72 -4.27 -15.66
N SER A 235 -17.01 -3.88 -14.59
CA SER A 235 -15.98 -4.68 -13.94
C SER A 235 -16.57 -5.66 -12.92
N ALA A 236 -17.85 -5.53 -12.58
CA ALA A 236 -18.49 -6.29 -11.52
C ALA A 236 -18.47 -7.80 -11.83
N GLY A 237 -17.79 -8.52 -11.00
CA GLY A 237 -17.69 -9.97 -11.01
C GLY A 237 -17.72 -10.54 -9.60
N ASN A 238 -17.87 -9.63 -8.62
CA ASN A 238 -17.92 -9.97 -7.21
C ASN A 238 -19.12 -10.88 -6.90
N LEU A 239 -18.95 -11.83 -5.98
CA LEU A 239 -20.08 -12.65 -5.48
C LEU A 239 -20.95 -11.84 -4.53
N LEU A 240 -20.34 -11.02 -3.68
CA LEU A 240 -21.09 -10.08 -2.86
C LEU A 240 -21.64 -8.95 -3.75
N PRO A 241 -22.85 -8.42 -3.46
CA PRO A 241 -23.52 -7.45 -4.32
C PRO A 241 -22.95 -6.04 -4.19
N VAL A 242 -21.65 -5.90 -4.35
CA VAL A 242 -20.92 -4.63 -4.35
C VAL A 242 -20.08 -4.56 -5.62
N PRO A 243 -20.13 -3.46 -6.38
CA PRO A 243 -19.31 -3.31 -7.60
C PRO A 243 -17.83 -3.12 -7.26
N TRP A 244 -17.52 -2.33 -6.25
CA TRP A 244 -16.19 -2.10 -5.69
C TRP A 244 -16.25 -2.18 -4.16
N ILE A 245 -15.09 -2.40 -3.54
CA ILE A 245 -14.89 -2.26 -2.10
C ILE A 245 -14.35 -0.85 -1.80
N GLU A 246 -14.39 -0.44 -0.53
CA GLU A 246 -13.87 0.85 -0.08
C GLU A 246 -12.39 0.76 0.34
N PRO A 247 -11.64 1.88 0.29
CA PRO A 247 -10.26 1.91 0.78
C PRO A 247 -10.10 1.44 2.24
N GLU A 248 -11.13 1.65 3.06
CA GLU A 248 -11.20 1.23 4.46
C GLU A 248 -11.22 -0.30 4.62
N ASP A 249 -11.79 -1.04 3.65
CA ASP A 249 -11.77 -2.51 3.67
C ASP A 249 -10.34 -3.05 3.53
N VAL A 250 -9.55 -2.42 2.65
CA VAL A 250 -8.12 -2.72 2.52
C VAL A 250 -7.34 -2.27 3.76
N ALA A 251 -7.64 -1.09 4.30
CA ALA A 251 -6.99 -0.57 5.49
C ALA A 251 -7.21 -1.49 6.72
N ASN A 252 -8.40 -2.06 6.88
CA ASN A 252 -8.70 -3.04 7.93
C ASN A 252 -7.81 -4.29 7.80
N ALA A 253 -7.61 -4.79 6.58
CA ALA A 253 -6.70 -5.90 6.33
C ALA A 253 -5.23 -5.53 6.63
N VAL A 254 -4.80 -4.31 6.27
CA VAL A 254 -3.45 -3.80 6.58
C VAL A 254 -3.23 -3.76 8.09
N VAL A 255 -4.18 -3.24 8.88
CA VAL A 255 -4.10 -3.22 10.34
C VAL A 255 -4.00 -4.64 10.91
N PHE A 256 -4.87 -5.55 10.48
CA PHE A 256 -4.84 -6.94 10.91
C PHE A 256 -3.50 -7.61 10.60
N LEU A 257 -3.05 -7.53 9.35
CA LEU A 257 -1.80 -8.17 8.90
C LEU A 257 -0.55 -7.57 9.55
N ALA A 258 -0.57 -6.27 9.87
CA ALA A 258 0.52 -5.60 10.58
C ALA A 258 0.58 -5.98 12.07
N SER A 259 -0.53 -6.44 12.65
CA SER A 259 -0.68 -6.71 14.08
C SER A 259 -0.06 -8.05 14.50
N ASP A 260 0.06 -8.23 15.83
CA ASP A 260 0.50 -9.49 16.43
C ASP A 260 -0.55 -10.62 16.27
N GLN A 261 -1.79 -10.28 15.93
CA GLN A 261 -2.85 -11.25 15.62
C GLN A 261 -2.51 -12.07 14.36
N ALA A 262 -1.74 -11.48 13.43
CA ALA A 262 -1.29 -12.12 12.19
C ALA A 262 0.15 -12.69 12.28
N ARG A 263 0.69 -12.93 13.47
CA ARG A 263 2.10 -13.32 13.70
C ARG A 263 2.59 -14.57 12.97
N PHE A 264 1.68 -15.40 12.50
CA PHE A 264 1.99 -16.62 11.74
C PHE A 264 1.56 -16.54 10.27
N ILE A 265 1.20 -15.35 9.78
CA ILE A 265 0.85 -15.13 8.38
C ILE A 265 2.06 -14.51 7.67
N THR A 266 2.69 -15.28 6.77
CA THR A 266 3.78 -14.86 5.89
C THR A 266 3.78 -15.70 4.61
N GLY A 267 4.26 -15.15 3.48
CA GLY A 267 4.29 -15.83 2.18
C GLY A 267 2.93 -16.05 1.53
N SER A 268 1.86 -15.55 2.15
CA SER A 268 0.48 -15.75 1.70
C SER A 268 0.03 -14.66 0.74
N GLU A 269 -0.88 -15.02 -0.16
CA GLU A 269 -1.75 -14.09 -0.88
C GLU A 269 -2.99 -13.82 0.00
N PHE A 270 -3.15 -12.58 0.44
CA PHE A 270 -4.30 -12.17 1.22
C PHE A 270 -5.33 -11.50 0.30
N VAL A 271 -6.36 -12.26 -0.06
CA VAL A 271 -7.37 -11.84 -1.03
C VAL A 271 -8.48 -11.03 -0.36
N ILE A 272 -8.84 -9.89 -0.97
CA ILE A 272 -9.91 -8.98 -0.52
C ILE A 272 -10.75 -8.64 -1.76
N ASP A 273 -11.55 -9.58 -2.23
CA ASP A 273 -12.12 -9.51 -3.58
C ASP A 273 -13.64 -9.69 -3.67
N ALA A 274 -14.30 -9.69 -2.52
CA ALA A 274 -15.75 -9.96 -2.46
C ALA A 274 -16.17 -11.24 -3.21
N GLY A 275 -15.26 -12.24 -3.28
CA GLY A 275 -15.46 -13.53 -3.91
C GLY A 275 -15.25 -13.58 -5.42
N LEU A 276 -14.66 -12.55 -6.03
CA LEU A 276 -14.48 -12.46 -7.48
C LEU A 276 -13.66 -13.62 -8.05
N LEU A 277 -12.59 -14.05 -7.38
CA LEU A 277 -11.72 -15.13 -7.84
C LEU A 277 -12.29 -16.54 -7.65
N THR A 278 -13.45 -16.65 -7.02
CA THR A 278 -14.12 -17.96 -6.79
C THR A 278 -14.85 -18.48 -8.05
N ARG A 279 -15.01 -17.65 -9.07
CA ARG A 279 -15.67 -18.00 -10.35
C ARG A 279 -14.67 -18.37 -11.42
#